data_a59168408e2bf0b5ef23b7de1ab46cf4
#
_entry.id   a59168408e2bf0b5ef23b7de1ab46cf4
#
_cell.length_a   1.000
_cell.length_b   1.000
_cell.length_c   1.000
_cell.angle_alpha   90.00
_cell.angle_beta   90.00
_cell.angle_gamma   90.00
#
_symmetry.space_group_name_H-M   'P 1'
#
loop_
_entity.id
_entity.type
_entity.pdbx_description
1 polymer ?
#
loop_
_entity_poly.entity_id
_entity_poly.type
_entity_poly.pdbx_seq_one_letter_code
_entity_poly.pdbx_strand_id
1 'polypeptide(L)'
;CITYPDHIATYLTGDNVVVPLDDLFSDEKYGLGGSGLLFTSPSQSEIIPQFLEECSIGGHYYAVPYMRSTEACYINKDYVEALGYTLPETLTWDFIWEVSEAATAKNADGTFVLNGEEVLIPFIYKSTDNMMIQMLKQLDAGYSTDSGEIRIFNDTTTELLYTIAEHTESGAFSTFKISGYPANFLNAGQCVFAIDSTAGATWMGSDAPLVDIAEESIVDFETVVMPIPQFDPEHPQMISQGPSICIFNKEDPQEVLASWLFTQFLLTNEVQIAYSQTEGYVPVTSTAQNSAEYQDYLSRAGEDSDTYYDVKIEAARLLLDNTENTFVTPVFNGSTSLRDAAGELIEEVTKSTRRHETVDDAYIEQLYEEQTSLHHLNETSASGSGKTDLGPLPVT
;
A
#
# COMPACT_ATOMS: atom_id res chain seq x y z
N CYS A 1 9.28 8.63 15.79
CA CYS A 1 9.46 7.49 14.89
C CYS A 1 8.43 7.57 13.76
N ILE A 2 8.88 7.46 12.52
CA ILE A 2 8.01 7.39 11.35
C ILE A 2 7.80 5.91 11.05
N THR A 3 6.57 5.44 11.12
CA THR A 3 6.24 4.01 11.00
C THR A 3 4.77 3.80 10.66
N TYR A 4 4.39 2.55 10.43
CA TYR A 4 3.00 2.15 10.18
C TYR A 4 2.27 1.84 11.49
N PRO A 5 0.93 2.03 11.56
CA PRO A 5 0.13 1.75 12.76
C PRO A 5 0.27 0.33 13.31
N ASP A 6 0.40 -0.67 12.44
CA ASP A 6 0.63 -2.07 12.83
C ASP A 6 1.88 -2.23 13.72
N HIS A 7 2.96 -1.53 13.41
CA HIS A 7 4.17 -1.53 14.23
C HIS A 7 3.94 -0.81 15.58
N ILE A 8 3.14 0.28 15.57
CA ILE A 8 2.78 0.98 16.81
C ILE A 8 2.02 0.05 17.75
N ALA A 9 1.09 -0.74 17.24
CA ALA A 9 0.38 -1.75 18.02
C ALA A 9 1.34 -2.72 18.71
N THR A 10 2.39 -3.14 18.03
CA THR A 10 3.45 -3.97 18.62
C THR A 10 4.20 -3.23 19.73
N TYR A 11 4.55 -1.95 19.54
CA TYR A 11 5.24 -1.16 20.59
C TYR A 11 4.37 -0.95 21.83
N LEU A 12 3.03 -0.92 21.67
CA LEU A 12 2.08 -0.80 22.78
C LEU A 12 2.02 -2.02 23.69
N THR A 13 2.63 -3.14 23.32
CA THR A 13 2.78 -4.30 24.22
C THR A 13 3.76 -4.03 25.36
N GLY A 14 4.67 -3.06 25.19
CA GLY A 14 5.58 -2.60 26.23
C GLY A 14 4.95 -1.56 27.15
N ASP A 15 5.39 -1.54 28.44
CA ASP A 15 4.90 -0.57 29.42
C ASP A 15 5.34 0.84 29.05
N ASN A 16 4.38 1.73 28.72
CA ASN A 16 4.61 3.16 28.51
C ASN A 16 5.68 3.51 27.45
N VAL A 17 5.76 2.71 26.40
CA VAL A 17 6.78 2.89 25.35
C VAL A 17 6.41 4.02 24.39
N VAL A 18 5.12 4.11 23.99
CA VAL A 18 4.61 5.14 23.08
C VAL A 18 3.77 6.15 23.85
N VAL A 19 3.97 7.42 23.57
CA VAL A 19 3.23 8.52 24.20
C VAL A 19 1.81 8.56 23.63
N PRO A 20 0.75 8.50 24.47
CA PRO A 20 -0.60 8.85 24.04
C PRO A 20 -0.65 10.34 23.67
N LEU A 21 -1.25 10.67 22.55
CA LEU A 21 -1.23 12.04 22.01
C LEU A 21 -2.51 12.85 22.33
N ASP A 22 -3.53 12.26 22.96
CA ASP A 22 -4.81 12.89 23.20
C ASP A 22 -4.67 14.25 23.94
N ASP A 23 -3.90 14.27 25.03
CA ASP A 23 -3.66 15.50 25.80
C ASP A 23 -2.81 16.50 25.01
N LEU A 24 -1.83 16.00 24.23
CA LEU A 24 -1.01 16.85 23.36
C LEU A 24 -1.82 17.43 22.20
N PHE A 25 -2.79 16.69 21.65
CA PHE A 25 -3.66 17.22 20.60
C PHE A 25 -4.46 18.45 21.08
N SER A 26 -4.96 18.40 22.30
CA SER A 26 -5.87 19.39 22.89
C SER A 26 -5.19 20.48 23.72
N ASP A 27 -3.86 20.45 23.89
CA ASP A 27 -3.13 21.47 24.66
C ASP A 27 -3.26 22.85 24.00
N GLU A 28 -3.75 23.86 24.73
CA GLU A 28 -4.04 25.20 24.19
C GLU A 28 -2.78 25.93 23.71
N LYS A 29 -1.63 25.61 24.28
CA LYS A 29 -0.39 26.30 24.01
C LYS A 29 0.49 25.58 22.98
N TYR A 30 0.66 24.30 23.15
CA TYR A 30 1.57 23.48 22.35
C TYR A 30 0.89 22.36 21.57
N GLY A 31 -0.44 22.29 21.61
CA GLY A 31 -1.23 21.33 20.86
C GLY A 31 -1.39 21.70 19.37
N LEU A 32 -2.21 20.94 18.69
CA LEU A 32 -2.53 21.20 17.28
C LEU A 32 -3.22 22.55 17.12
N GLY A 33 -2.64 23.46 16.33
CA GLY A 33 -3.11 24.83 16.20
C GLY A 33 -2.86 25.71 17.44
N GLY A 34 -1.98 25.29 18.35
CA GLY A 34 -1.74 25.93 19.63
C GLY A 34 -1.17 27.35 19.55
N SER A 35 -1.48 28.17 20.55
CA SER A 35 -1.13 29.60 20.58
C SER A 35 0.34 29.90 20.89
N GLY A 36 1.09 28.93 21.41
CA GLY A 36 2.49 29.07 21.81
C GLY A 36 3.49 28.61 20.76
N LEU A 37 3.03 28.21 19.58
CA LEU A 37 3.89 27.72 18.50
C LEU A 37 4.54 28.90 17.75
N LEU A 38 5.78 28.69 17.26
CA LEU A 38 6.52 29.63 16.41
C LEU A 38 6.28 29.43 14.93
N PHE A 39 5.41 28.49 14.56
CA PHE A 39 5.01 28.14 13.20
C PHE A 39 3.50 27.87 13.18
N THR A 40 2.91 27.86 12.01
CA THR A 40 1.48 27.54 11.83
C THR A 40 1.30 26.04 11.77
N SER A 41 0.90 25.44 12.90
CA SER A 41 0.46 24.04 12.96
C SER A 41 -1.00 23.90 12.52
N PRO A 42 -1.39 22.84 11.84
CA PRO A 42 -2.81 22.57 11.59
C PRO A 42 -3.57 22.30 12.89
N SER A 43 -4.83 22.64 12.93
CA SER A 43 -5.76 22.12 13.95
C SER A 43 -6.08 20.64 13.65
N GLN A 44 -6.56 19.91 14.65
CA GLN A 44 -6.97 18.50 14.44
C GLN A 44 -8.06 18.38 13.36
N SER A 45 -8.97 19.35 13.26
CA SER A 45 -10.04 19.34 12.26
C SER A 45 -9.58 19.57 10.83
N GLU A 46 -8.34 20.02 10.62
CA GLU A 46 -7.73 20.16 9.29
C GLU A 46 -7.05 18.87 8.82
N ILE A 47 -6.77 17.94 9.73
CA ILE A 47 -6.27 16.61 9.35
C ILE A 47 -7.42 15.82 8.72
N ILE A 48 -7.18 15.24 7.56
CA ILE A 48 -8.18 14.43 6.84
C ILE A 48 -8.63 13.26 7.74
N PRO A 49 -9.93 13.15 8.05
CA PRO A 49 -10.44 12.16 9.00
C PRO A 49 -10.06 10.71 8.64
N GLN A 50 -10.15 10.34 7.37
CA GLN A 50 -9.79 9.02 6.88
C GLN A 50 -8.32 8.68 7.13
N PHE A 51 -7.43 9.68 7.11
CA PHE A 51 -6.00 9.49 7.36
C PHE A 51 -5.66 9.45 8.86
N LEU A 52 -6.48 10.11 9.68
CA LEU A 52 -6.30 10.12 11.14
C LEU A 52 -6.85 8.85 11.80
N GLU A 53 -7.82 8.20 11.18
CA GLU A 53 -8.55 7.05 11.75
C GLU A 53 -7.59 5.93 12.19
N GLU A 54 -6.65 5.53 11.34
CA GLU A 54 -5.69 4.46 11.64
C GLU A 54 -4.68 4.82 12.75
N CYS A 55 -4.58 6.09 13.13
CA CYS A 55 -3.74 6.56 14.23
C CYS A 55 -4.40 6.38 15.61
N SER A 56 -5.67 6.02 15.64
CA SER A 56 -6.42 5.72 16.86
C SER A 56 -6.40 4.22 17.14
N ILE A 57 -5.80 3.83 18.24
CA ILE A 57 -5.68 2.43 18.68
C ILE A 57 -6.31 2.31 20.07
N GLY A 58 -7.31 1.44 20.21
CA GLY A 58 -8.02 1.27 21.48
C GLY A 58 -8.73 2.54 21.98
N GLY A 59 -9.09 3.46 21.08
CA GLY A 59 -9.77 4.71 21.39
C GLY A 59 -8.86 5.87 21.79
N HIS A 60 -7.55 5.72 21.66
CA HIS A 60 -6.54 6.75 21.92
C HIS A 60 -5.68 7.02 20.69
N TYR A 61 -5.29 8.27 20.47
CA TYR A 61 -4.33 8.61 19.42
C TYR A 61 -2.91 8.32 19.88
N TYR A 62 -2.19 7.48 19.12
CA TYR A 62 -0.78 7.18 19.37
C TYR A 62 0.14 7.68 18.25
N ALA A 63 -0.43 8.25 17.20
CA ALA A 63 0.31 8.81 16.09
C ALA A 63 -0.45 9.97 15.44
N VAL A 64 0.22 10.65 14.52
CA VAL A 64 -0.39 11.53 13.54
C VAL A 64 -0.02 11.04 12.15
N PRO A 65 -0.90 11.15 11.15
CA PRO A 65 -0.53 10.83 9.78
C PRO A 65 0.54 11.81 9.29
N TYR A 66 1.53 11.29 8.55
CA TYR A 66 2.60 12.14 8.00
C TYR A 66 2.42 12.35 6.49
N MET A 67 2.36 11.29 5.72
CA MET A 67 2.08 11.25 4.29
C MET A 67 1.12 10.10 4.01
N ARG A 68 0.32 10.24 2.96
CA ARG A 68 -0.59 9.18 2.53
C ARG A 68 -0.42 8.85 1.07
N SER A 69 -0.61 7.58 0.79
CA SER A 69 -0.63 6.98 -0.53
C SER A 69 -1.74 5.93 -0.59
N THR A 70 -1.97 5.42 -1.76
CA THR A 70 -2.72 4.19 -2.01
C THR A 70 -1.95 3.35 -3.00
N GLU A 71 -2.54 2.33 -3.58
CA GLU A 71 -1.99 1.63 -4.73
C GLU A 71 -2.70 2.05 -6.00
N ALA A 72 -1.95 2.07 -7.10
CA ALA A 72 -2.45 2.35 -8.42
C ALA A 72 -2.05 1.23 -9.40
N CYS A 73 -2.85 1.04 -10.43
CA CYS A 73 -2.50 0.23 -11.58
C CYS A 73 -1.84 1.12 -12.63
N TYR A 74 -0.55 0.89 -12.89
CA TYR A 74 0.21 1.51 -13.95
C TYR A 74 0.16 0.60 -15.17
N ILE A 75 -0.25 1.15 -16.31
CA ILE A 75 -0.65 0.38 -17.49
C ILE A 75 0.16 0.78 -18.70
N ASN A 76 0.72 -0.20 -19.40
CA ASN A 76 1.20 -0.02 -20.76
C ASN A 76 -0.02 -0.06 -21.70
N LYS A 77 -0.54 1.11 -22.05
CA LYS A 77 -1.75 1.26 -22.86
C LYS A 77 -1.57 0.69 -24.26
N ASP A 78 -0.40 0.90 -24.85
CA ASP A 78 -0.10 0.41 -26.20
C ASP A 78 -0.25 -1.12 -26.30
N TYR A 79 0.12 -1.84 -25.24
CA TYR A 79 -0.06 -3.28 -25.19
C TYR A 79 -1.52 -3.69 -25.05
N VAL A 80 -2.30 -2.98 -24.25
CA VAL A 80 -3.75 -3.22 -24.13
C VAL A 80 -4.43 -3.04 -25.51
N GLU A 81 -4.11 -1.96 -26.22
CA GLU A 81 -4.64 -1.69 -27.56
C GLU A 81 -4.14 -2.69 -28.62
N ALA A 82 -2.86 -3.08 -28.56
CA ALA A 82 -2.29 -4.10 -29.46
C ALA A 82 -2.96 -5.48 -29.31
N LEU A 83 -3.47 -5.80 -28.13
CA LEU A 83 -4.26 -7.01 -27.87
C LEU A 83 -5.71 -6.86 -28.29
N GLY A 84 -6.15 -5.68 -28.78
CA GLY A 84 -7.49 -5.41 -29.26
C GLY A 84 -8.48 -4.97 -28.16
N TYR A 85 -8.00 -4.60 -27.00
CA TYR A 85 -8.81 -4.12 -25.89
C TYR A 85 -8.79 -2.59 -25.80
N THR A 86 -9.79 -2.06 -25.10
CA THR A 86 -9.88 -0.64 -24.74
C THR A 86 -10.02 -0.56 -23.21
N LEU A 87 -9.26 0.33 -22.59
CA LEU A 87 -9.34 0.54 -21.14
C LEU A 87 -10.75 0.98 -20.74
N PRO A 88 -11.38 0.32 -19.77
CA PRO A 88 -12.67 0.75 -19.23
C PRO A 88 -12.53 2.00 -18.36
N GLU A 89 -13.64 2.63 -17.99
CA GLU A 89 -13.64 3.74 -17.04
C GLU A 89 -13.15 3.29 -15.64
N THR A 90 -13.52 2.09 -15.22
CA THR A 90 -13.06 1.46 -13.97
C THR A 90 -12.52 0.08 -14.28
N LEU A 91 -11.32 -0.22 -13.82
CA LEU A 91 -10.73 -1.56 -13.95
C LEU A 91 -11.50 -2.56 -13.08
N THR A 92 -11.71 -3.75 -13.63
CA THR A 92 -12.20 -4.91 -12.89
C THR A 92 -11.16 -6.02 -12.85
N TRP A 93 -11.25 -6.90 -11.86
CA TRP A 93 -10.39 -8.09 -11.81
C TRP A 93 -10.57 -8.96 -13.06
N ASP A 94 -11.80 -9.12 -13.55
CA ASP A 94 -12.08 -9.87 -14.77
C ASP A 94 -11.35 -9.27 -15.99
N PHE A 95 -11.36 -7.95 -16.14
CA PHE A 95 -10.64 -7.28 -17.22
C PHE A 95 -9.13 -7.50 -17.14
N ILE A 96 -8.55 -7.37 -15.93
CA ILE A 96 -7.12 -7.63 -15.72
C ILE A 96 -6.77 -9.06 -16.12
N TRP A 97 -7.55 -10.04 -15.67
CA TRP A 97 -7.30 -11.44 -15.98
C TRP A 97 -7.46 -11.72 -17.48
N GLU A 98 -8.52 -11.25 -18.10
CA GLU A 98 -8.78 -11.46 -19.54
C GLU A 98 -7.65 -10.92 -20.41
N VAL A 99 -7.23 -9.66 -20.19
CA VAL A 99 -6.16 -9.05 -20.98
C VAL A 99 -4.81 -9.71 -20.68
N SER A 100 -4.55 -10.05 -19.42
CA SER A 100 -3.31 -10.74 -19.03
C SER A 100 -3.19 -12.13 -19.64
N GLU A 101 -4.28 -12.87 -19.71
CA GLU A 101 -4.33 -14.17 -20.43
C GLU A 101 -4.07 -14.00 -21.92
N ALA A 102 -4.70 -13.01 -22.56
CA ALA A 102 -4.47 -12.71 -23.97
C ALA A 102 -3.00 -12.37 -24.26
N ALA A 103 -2.31 -11.73 -23.32
CA ALA A 103 -0.89 -11.38 -23.45
C ALA A 103 0.07 -12.58 -23.37
N THR A 104 -0.36 -13.74 -22.87
CA THR A 104 0.49 -14.94 -22.77
C THR A 104 0.81 -15.63 -24.10
N ALA A 105 0.17 -15.20 -25.20
CA ALA A 105 0.34 -15.81 -26.52
C ALA A 105 1.82 -15.75 -26.98
N LYS A 106 2.32 -16.89 -27.52
CA LYS A 106 3.70 -17.03 -27.98
C LYS A 106 3.82 -17.36 -29.45
N ASN A 107 4.89 -16.90 -30.06
CA ASN A 107 5.36 -17.26 -31.37
C ASN A 107 5.94 -18.70 -31.36
N ALA A 108 6.19 -19.24 -32.56
CA ALA A 108 6.74 -20.59 -32.73
C ALA A 108 8.17 -20.73 -32.15
N ASP A 109 8.90 -19.64 -32.00
CA ASP A 109 10.25 -19.59 -31.41
C ASP A 109 10.24 -19.45 -29.89
N GLY A 110 9.07 -19.33 -29.26
CA GLY A 110 8.88 -19.22 -27.82
C GLY A 110 8.85 -17.78 -27.31
N THR A 111 9.08 -16.77 -28.16
CA THR A 111 8.95 -15.36 -27.78
C THR A 111 7.47 -14.98 -27.62
N PHE A 112 7.18 -13.95 -26.83
CA PHE A 112 5.81 -13.44 -26.69
C PHE A 112 5.39 -12.66 -27.94
N VAL A 113 4.16 -12.91 -28.41
CA VAL A 113 3.61 -12.19 -29.57
C VAL A 113 3.58 -10.69 -29.32
N LEU A 114 3.25 -10.28 -28.11
CA LEU A 114 3.03 -8.90 -27.74
C LEU A 114 4.29 -8.04 -27.85
N ASN A 115 5.43 -8.49 -27.32
CA ASN A 115 6.67 -7.70 -27.30
C ASN A 115 7.83 -8.32 -28.11
N GLY A 116 7.68 -9.53 -28.62
CA GLY A 116 8.72 -10.23 -29.38
C GLY A 116 9.91 -10.70 -28.53
N GLU A 117 9.79 -10.66 -27.20
CA GLU A 117 10.86 -10.99 -26.25
C GLU A 117 10.60 -12.35 -25.57
N GLU A 118 11.62 -12.86 -24.89
CA GLU A 118 11.52 -14.12 -24.13
C GLU A 118 10.86 -13.92 -22.76
N VAL A 119 10.76 -12.66 -22.29
CA VAL A 119 10.23 -12.31 -20.98
C VAL A 119 9.05 -11.37 -21.09
N LEU A 120 7.92 -11.80 -20.56
CA LEU A 120 6.76 -10.97 -20.30
C LEU A 120 6.04 -11.56 -19.09
N ILE A 121 5.70 -10.71 -18.14
CA ILE A 121 4.80 -11.03 -17.03
C ILE A 121 3.63 -10.06 -17.16
N PRO A 122 2.52 -10.49 -17.78
CA PRO A 122 1.42 -9.60 -18.10
C PRO A 122 0.91 -8.80 -16.91
N PHE A 123 0.73 -9.43 -15.76
CA PHE A 123 0.26 -8.78 -14.53
C PHE A 123 1.20 -9.01 -13.36
N ILE A 124 1.60 -7.92 -12.73
CA ILE A 124 2.45 -7.88 -11.54
C ILE A 124 1.74 -7.09 -10.43
N TYR A 125 1.68 -7.64 -9.23
CA TYR A 125 1.23 -6.95 -8.03
C TYR A 125 2.38 -6.93 -7.00
N LYS A 126 2.85 -5.73 -6.61
CA LYS A 126 4.03 -5.59 -5.75
C LYS A 126 3.79 -6.10 -4.33
N SER A 127 2.76 -5.61 -3.68
CA SER A 127 2.43 -5.93 -2.29
C SER A 127 1.36 -7.03 -2.25
N THR A 128 1.80 -8.27 -2.17
CA THR A 128 0.90 -9.44 -2.15
C THR A 128 -0.03 -9.45 -0.93
N ASP A 129 0.41 -8.89 0.21
CA ASP A 129 -0.43 -8.66 1.38
C ASP A 129 -1.60 -7.71 1.07
N ASN A 130 -1.31 -6.57 0.46
CA ASN A 130 -2.34 -5.62 0.04
C ASN A 130 -3.27 -6.22 -1.02
N MET A 131 -2.74 -7.02 -1.96
CA MET A 131 -3.57 -7.71 -2.94
C MET A 131 -4.64 -8.58 -2.27
N MET A 132 -4.23 -9.44 -1.33
CA MET A 132 -5.15 -10.29 -0.59
C MET A 132 -6.15 -9.47 0.25
N ILE A 133 -5.65 -8.48 0.99
CA ILE A 133 -6.47 -7.63 1.86
C ILE A 133 -7.54 -6.86 1.06
N GLN A 134 -7.16 -6.29 -0.07
CA GLN A 134 -8.08 -5.50 -0.90
C GLN A 134 -9.12 -6.38 -1.60
N MET A 135 -8.72 -7.56 -2.10
CA MET A 135 -9.67 -8.52 -2.65
C MET A 135 -10.71 -8.96 -1.61
N LEU A 136 -10.27 -9.30 -0.40
CA LEU A 136 -11.17 -9.67 0.71
C LEU A 136 -12.10 -8.52 1.10
N LYS A 137 -11.57 -7.30 1.18
CA LYS A 137 -12.36 -6.11 1.51
C LYS A 137 -13.43 -5.84 0.46
N GLN A 138 -13.09 -5.91 -0.82
CA GLN A 138 -14.02 -5.70 -1.92
C GLN A 138 -15.12 -6.77 -1.97
N LEU A 139 -14.84 -7.99 -1.51
CA LEU A 139 -15.79 -9.09 -1.44
C LEU A 139 -16.55 -9.19 -0.11
N ASP A 140 -16.36 -8.22 0.79
CA ASP A 140 -16.91 -8.24 2.16
C ASP A 140 -16.58 -9.55 2.90
N ALA A 141 -15.39 -10.08 2.67
CA ALA A 141 -14.90 -11.31 3.27
C ALA A 141 -14.05 -11.03 4.52
N GLY A 142 -13.95 -12.03 5.41
CA GLY A 142 -13.25 -11.90 6.67
C GLY A 142 -11.74 -11.79 6.51
N TYR A 143 -11.13 -10.81 7.18
CA TYR A 143 -9.68 -10.64 7.35
C TYR A 143 -9.30 -10.73 8.83
N SER A 144 -9.73 -9.78 9.63
CA SER A 144 -9.56 -9.76 11.10
C SER A 144 -10.57 -8.81 11.76
N THR A 145 -10.56 -8.80 13.09
CA THR A 145 -11.28 -7.81 13.90
C THR A 145 -10.32 -6.93 14.68
N ASP A 146 -10.78 -5.79 15.19
CA ASP A 146 -9.99 -4.89 16.06
C ASP A 146 -9.54 -5.54 17.36
N SER A 147 -10.20 -6.63 17.77
CA SER A 147 -9.80 -7.44 18.93
C SER A 147 -8.73 -8.50 18.62
N GLY A 148 -8.29 -8.59 17.36
CA GLY A 148 -7.26 -9.52 16.93
C GLY A 148 -7.78 -10.93 16.59
N GLU A 149 -9.10 -11.11 16.42
CA GLU A 149 -9.63 -12.37 15.89
C GLU A 149 -9.27 -12.52 14.42
N ILE A 150 -8.60 -13.62 14.08
CA ILE A 150 -8.15 -13.91 12.71
C ILE A 150 -9.30 -14.54 11.94
N ARG A 151 -9.62 -14.01 10.76
CA ARG A 151 -10.73 -14.46 9.90
C ARG A 151 -10.32 -14.70 8.45
N ILE A 152 -9.04 -14.56 8.12
CA ILE A 152 -8.55 -14.67 6.74
C ILE A 152 -8.68 -16.10 6.17
N PHE A 153 -8.66 -17.12 7.00
CA PHE A 153 -8.73 -18.52 6.58
C PHE A 153 -10.18 -18.95 6.35
N ASN A 154 -10.72 -18.61 5.20
CA ASN A 154 -12.12 -18.81 4.85
C ASN A 154 -12.29 -19.25 3.38
N ASP A 155 -13.51 -19.62 2.99
CA ASP A 155 -13.82 -20.14 1.66
C ASP A 155 -13.50 -19.12 0.55
N THR A 156 -13.77 -17.82 0.78
CA THR A 156 -13.45 -16.77 -0.20
C THR A 156 -11.93 -16.66 -0.43
N THR A 157 -11.14 -16.74 0.62
CA THR A 157 -9.67 -16.77 0.49
C THR A 157 -9.22 -17.98 -0.32
N THR A 158 -9.82 -19.15 -0.08
CA THR A 158 -9.54 -20.38 -0.84
C THR A 158 -9.86 -20.21 -2.33
N GLU A 159 -11.02 -19.65 -2.67
CA GLU A 159 -11.40 -19.35 -4.05
C GLU A 159 -10.45 -18.36 -4.74
N LEU A 160 -10.02 -17.30 -4.02
CA LEU A 160 -9.03 -16.35 -4.51
C LEU A 160 -7.68 -17.03 -4.78
N LEU A 161 -7.23 -17.92 -3.91
CA LEU A 161 -5.98 -18.66 -4.08
C LEU A 161 -6.04 -19.61 -5.30
N TYR A 162 -7.19 -20.24 -5.57
CA TYR A 162 -7.38 -21.01 -6.80
C TYR A 162 -7.31 -20.14 -8.05
N THR A 163 -7.92 -18.95 -8.03
CA THR A 163 -7.83 -17.97 -9.12
C THR A 163 -6.37 -17.56 -9.36
N ILE A 164 -5.61 -17.28 -8.31
CA ILE A 164 -4.17 -16.98 -8.40
C ILE A 164 -3.38 -18.16 -9.00
N ALA A 165 -3.68 -19.39 -8.60
CA ALA A 165 -3.04 -20.58 -9.15
C ALA A 165 -3.33 -20.74 -10.65
N GLU A 166 -4.58 -20.57 -11.08
CA GLU A 166 -4.99 -20.66 -12.48
C GLU A 166 -4.23 -19.66 -13.37
N HIS A 167 -4.21 -18.38 -12.99
CA HIS A 167 -3.52 -17.34 -13.76
C HIS A 167 -1.99 -17.40 -13.64
N THR A 168 -1.47 -18.04 -12.61
CA THR A 168 -0.05 -18.37 -12.51
C THR A 168 0.33 -19.52 -13.44
N GLU A 169 -0.50 -20.56 -13.54
CA GLU A 169 -0.26 -21.72 -14.43
C GLU A 169 -0.25 -21.29 -15.90
N SER A 170 -1.14 -20.39 -16.30
CA SER A 170 -1.18 -19.83 -17.66
C SER A 170 0.01 -18.90 -17.96
N GLY A 171 0.66 -18.36 -16.94
CA GLY A 171 1.72 -17.36 -17.05
C GLY A 171 1.21 -15.91 -17.08
N ALA A 172 -0.09 -15.69 -16.88
CA ALA A 172 -0.69 -14.34 -16.86
C ALA A 172 -0.27 -13.51 -15.64
N PHE A 173 0.02 -14.16 -14.51
CA PHE A 173 0.39 -13.56 -13.24
C PHE A 173 1.68 -14.16 -12.66
N SER A 174 2.46 -13.36 -11.97
CA SER A 174 3.56 -13.83 -11.13
C SER A 174 3.89 -12.85 -10.01
N THR A 175 4.55 -13.37 -8.98
CA THR A 175 5.11 -12.61 -7.87
C THR A 175 6.63 -12.65 -7.90
N PHE A 176 7.29 -11.71 -7.20
CA PHE A 176 8.74 -11.65 -7.09
C PHE A 176 9.17 -11.70 -5.63
N LYS A 177 9.92 -12.73 -5.28
CA LYS A 177 10.65 -12.76 -3.99
C LYS A 177 12.02 -12.04 -4.03
N ILE A 178 12.52 -11.70 -5.21
CA ILE A 178 13.86 -11.13 -5.38
C ILE A 178 13.71 -9.70 -5.89
N SER A 179 14.26 -8.75 -5.16
CA SER A 179 14.60 -7.36 -5.47
C SER A 179 14.25 -6.86 -6.90
N GLY A 180 13.04 -7.04 -7.36
CA GLY A 180 12.54 -6.47 -8.60
C GLY A 180 11.42 -5.51 -8.29
N TYR A 181 11.54 -4.28 -8.75
CA TYR A 181 10.43 -3.35 -8.70
C TYR A 181 9.58 -3.55 -9.97
N PRO A 182 8.24 -3.52 -9.88
CA PRO A 182 7.37 -3.60 -11.05
C PRO A 182 7.72 -2.58 -12.13
N ALA A 183 8.20 -1.40 -11.72
CA ALA A 183 8.68 -0.36 -12.61
C ALA A 183 9.75 -0.86 -13.61
N ASN A 184 10.68 -1.69 -13.18
CA ASN A 184 11.73 -2.22 -14.05
C ASN A 184 11.15 -3.06 -15.18
N PHE A 185 10.14 -3.86 -14.89
CA PHE A 185 9.44 -4.68 -15.89
C PHE A 185 8.53 -3.85 -16.79
N LEU A 186 7.75 -2.92 -16.21
CA LEU A 186 6.86 -2.05 -16.96
C LEU A 186 7.67 -1.19 -17.95
N ASN A 187 8.72 -0.52 -17.48
CA ASN A 187 9.54 0.38 -18.28
C ASN A 187 10.35 -0.36 -19.35
N ALA A 188 10.68 -1.63 -19.13
CA ALA A 188 11.34 -2.50 -20.12
C ALA A 188 10.35 -3.16 -21.09
N GLY A 189 9.07 -2.83 -21.08
CA GLY A 189 8.06 -3.46 -21.95
C GLY A 189 7.84 -4.95 -21.64
N GLN A 190 8.09 -5.38 -20.42
CA GLN A 190 7.95 -6.76 -19.94
C GLN A 190 6.74 -6.96 -19.04
N CYS A 191 5.83 -5.99 -18.99
CA CYS A 191 4.61 -6.03 -18.19
C CYS A 191 3.51 -5.23 -18.90
N VAL A 192 2.25 -5.62 -18.71
CA VAL A 192 1.08 -4.87 -19.19
C VAL A 192 0.47 -4.06 -18.05
N PHE A 193 0.24 -4.71 -16.92
CA PHE A 193 -0.33 -4.12 -15.70
C PHE A 193 0.63 -4.29 -14.53
N ALA A 194 1.00 -3.19 -13.90
CA ALA A 194 1.83 -3.17 -12.71
C ALA A 194 1.07 -2.45 -11.58
N ILE A 195 0.77 -3.14 -10.48
CA ILE A 195 0.20 -2.51 -9.30
C ILE A 195 1.30 -2.28 -8.27
N ASP A 196 1.46 -1.03 -7.89
CA ASP A 196 2.39 -0.57 -6.86
C ASP A 196 1.84 0.69 -6.18
N SER A 197 2.52 1.12 -5.12
CA SER A 197 2.19 2.34 -4.38
C SER A 197 2.18 3.58 -5.28
N THR A 198 1.23 4.48 -5.05
CA THR A 198 1.27 5.83 -5.65
C THR A 198 2.51 6.61 -5.24
N ALA A 199 3.10 6.30 -4.07
CA ALA A 199 4.37 6.87 -3.63
C ALA A 199 5.56 6.51 -4.53
N GLY A 200 5.46 5.43 -5.30
CA GLY A 200 6.48 5.00 -6.26
C GLY A 200 6.27 5.50 -7.69
N ALA A 201 5.32 6.39 -7.92
CA ALA A 201 4.95 6.83 -9.27
C ALA A 201 6.08 7.51 -10.06
N THR A 202 7.07 8.09 -9.38
CA THR A 202 8.27 8.67 -10.00
C THR A 202 9.16 7.67 -10.73
N TRP A 203 8.95 6.37 -10.49
CA TRP A 203 9.69 5.28 -11.12
C TRP A 203 8.92 4.62 -12.27
N MET A 204 7.62 4.93 -12.42
CA MET A 204 6.71 4.26 -13.35
C MET A 204 6.58 5.00 -14.66
N GLY A 205 6.73 4.27 -15.78
CA GLY A 205 6.53 4.79 -17.12
C GLY A 205 7.82 5.01 -17.90
N SER A 206 7.70 5.11 -19.23
CA SER A 206 8.84 5.29 -20.15
C SER A 206 9.61 6.60 -19.93
N ASP A 207 8.91 7.66 -19.47
CA ASP A 207 9.48 8.99 -19.20
C ASP A 207 9.74 9.23 -17.71
N ALA A 208 9.76 8.18 -16.89
CA ALA A 208 9.96 8.28 -15.45
C ALA A 208 11.27 9.02 -15.12
N PRO A 209 11.24 10.02 -14.19
CA PRO A 209 12.43 10.77 -13.80
C PRO A 209 13.47 9.91 -13.06
N LEU A 210 13.02 8.81 -12.45
CA LEU A 210 13.89 7.86 -11.77
C LEU A 210 13.81 6.49 -12.46
N VAL A 211 14.94 5.91 -12.77
CA VAL A 211 15.04 4.58 -13.41
C VAL A 211 16.15 3.77 -12.77
N ASP A 212 15.94 2.45 -12.68
CA ASP A 212 16.87 1.48 -12.11
C ASP A 212 17.26 0.39 -13.15
N ILE A 213 17.05 0.69 -14.43
CA ILE A 213 17.45 -0.15 -15.56
C ILE A 213 18.28 0.66 -16.55
N ALA A 214 19.00 -0.03 -17.45
CA ALA A 214 19.77 0.64 -18.49
C ALA A 214 18.84 1.43 -19.42
N GLU A 215 19.25 2.64 -19.81
CA GLU A 215 18.44 3.54 -20.64
C GLU A 215 18.05 2.87 -21.98
N GLU A 216 18.94 2.09 -22.57
CA GLU A 216 18.68 1.34 -23.79
C GLU A 216 17.66 0.19 -23.64
N SER A 217 17.30 -0.16 -22.42
CA SER A 217 16.27 -1.16 -22.12
C SER A 217 14.87 -0.55 -21.97
N ILE A 218 14.76 0.78 -21.90
CA ILE A 218 13.48 1.46 -21.74
C ILE A 218 12.74 1.44 -23.08
N VAL A 219 11.48 1.05 -23.03
CA VAL A 219 10.56 1.02 -24.18
C VAL A 219 9.62 2.21 -24.09
N ASP A 220 9.42 2.88 -25.21
CA ASP A 220 8.46 4.00 -25.32
C ASP A 220 7.03 3.49 -25.42
N PHE A 221 6.13 3.98 -24.54
CA PHE A 221 4.69 3.66 -24.52
C PHE A 221 3.91 4.71 -23.74
N GLU A 222 2.61 4.80 -24.01
CA GLU A 222 1.70 5.64 -23.20
C GLU A 222 1.42 4.94 -21.85
N THR A 223 1.85 5.58 -20.77
CA THR A 223 1.56 5.13 -19.40
C THR A 223 0.23 5.70 -18.93
N VAL A 224 -0.67 4.83 -18.48
CA VAL A 224 -1.94 5.24 -17.88
C VAL A 224 -1.96 4.83 -16.41
N VAL A 225 -2.44 5.73 -15.54
CA VAL A 225 -2.61 5.49 -14.09
C VAL A 225 -4.09 5.34 -13.80
N MET A 226 -4.47 4.22 -13.20
CA MET A 226 -5.87 3.96 -12.80
C MET A 226 -5.92 3.42 -11.38
N PRO A 227 -7.06 3.57 -10.68
CA PRO A 227 -7.30 2.83 -9.44
C PRO A 227 -7.10 1.33 -9.64
N ILE A 228 -6.76 0.63 -8.56
CA ILE A 228 -6.67 -0.85 -8.57
C ILE A 228 -7.98 -1.47 -9.06
N PRO A 229 -7.94 -2.68 -9.65
CA PRO A 229 -9.14 -3.34 -10.12
C PRO A 229 -10.14 -3.61 -9.00
N GLN A 230 -11.42 -3.58 -9.36
CA GLN A 230 -12.54 -3.74 -8.44
C GLN A 230 -13.38 -4.96 -8.83
N PHE A 231 -13.96 -5.67 -7.85
CA PHE A 231 -15.01 -6.65 -8.09
C PHE A 231 -16.36 -5.97 -8.34
N ASP A 232 -16.63 -4.86 -7.63
CA ASP A 232 -17.81 -4.02 -7.82
C ASP A 232 -17.39 -2.57 -8.12
N PRO A 233 -17.45 -2.13 -9.39
CA PRO A 233 -17.12 -0.77 -9.78
C PRO A 233 -18.03 0.33 -9.18
N GLU A 234 -19.26 -0.03 -8.76
CA GLU A 234 -20.19 0.94 -8.16
C GLU A 234 -19.84 1.25 -6.70
N HIS A 235 -19.12 0.36 -6.03
CA HIS A 235 -18.69 0.51 -4.64
C HIS A 235 -17.17 0.28 -4.50
N PRO A 236 -16.34 1.15 -5.08
CA PRO A 236 -14.89 0.94 -5.10
C PRO A 236 -14.31 0.97 -3.68
N GLN A 237 -13.33 0.10 -3.44
CA GLN A 237 -12.58 0.00 -2.20
C GLN A 237 -11.09 -0.03 -2.52
N MET A 238 -10.30 0.80 -1.86
CA MET A 238 -8.85 0.80 -2.00
C MET A 238 -8.17 1.06 -0.66
N ILE A 239 -6.99 0.49 -0.46
CA ILE A 239 -6.30 0.63 0.80
C ILE A 239 -5.71 2.04 0.95
N SER A 240 -5.94 2.67 2.12
CA SER A 240 -5.14 3.82 2.55
C SER A 240 -3.85 3.30 3.15
N GLN A 241 -2.73 3.87 2.77
CA GLN A 241 -1.42 3.53 3.31
C GLN A 241 -0.52 4.76 3.41
N GLY A 242 0.59 4.60 4.07
CA GLY A 242 1.57 5.65 4.28
C GLY A 242 1.99 5.74 5.74
N PRO A 243 3.15 6.38 6.00
CA PRO A 243 3.70 6.45 7.35
C PRO A 243 2.95 7.45 8.23
N SER A 244 2.90 7.11 9.50
CA SER A 244 2.49 7.99 10.61
C SER A 244 3.66 8.25 11.53
N ILE A 245 3.57 9.27 12.37
CA ILE A 245 4.60 9.63 13.33
C ILE A 245 4.10 9.31 14.72
N CYS A 246 4.77 8.40 15.44
CA CYS A 246 4.58 8.16 16.86
C CYS A 246 5.77 8.71 17.65
N ILE A 247 5.57 8.99 18.93
CA ILE A 247 6.59 9.50 19.84
C ILE A 247 6.87 8.47 20.92
N PHE A 248 8.11 8.00 20.98
CA PHE A 248 8.54 7.16 22.08
C PHE A 248 8.69 7.96 23.36
N ASN A 249 8.24 7.38 24.47
CA ASN A 249 8.37 8.01 25.77
C ASN A 249 9.85 8.19 26.18
N LYS A 250 10.11 9.24 26.93
CA LYS A 250 11.41 9.61 27.43
C LYS A 250 11.34 9.93 28.92
N GLU A 251 12.45 9.78 29.64
CA GLU A 251 12.54 10.17 31.03
C GLU A 251 12.38 11.70 31.21
N ASP A 252 12.96 12.49 30.27
CA ASP A 252 12.81 13.93 30.25
C ASP A 252 11.58 14.37 29.44
N PRO A 253 10.53 14.95 30.07
CA PRO A 253 9.36 15.45 29.36
C PRO A 253 9.67 16.53 28.32
N GLN A 254 10.79 17.24 28.43
CA GLN A 254 11.20 18.24 27.44
C GLN A 254 11.60 17.59 26.10
N GLU A 255 12.16 16.38 26.13
CA GLU A 255 12.46 15.62 24.91
C GLU A 255 11.17 15.17 24.21
N VAL A 256 10.14 14.76 24.97
CA VAL A 256 8.81 14.43 24.42
C VAL A 256 8.17 15.66 23.79
N LEU A 257 8.21 16.82 24.50
CA LEU A 257 7.66 18.07 23.95
C LEU A 257 8.41 18.52 22.69
N ALA A 258 9.74 18.44 22.68
CA ALA A 258 10.53 18.79 21.50
C ALA A 258 10.19 17.89 20.30
N SER A 259 10.02 16.59 20.52
CA SER A 259 9.60 15.63 19.49
C SER A 259 8.21 15.95 18.97
N TRP A 260 7.28 16.33 19.87
CA TRP A 260 5.93 16.75 19.50
C TRP A 260 5.91 18.04 18.67
N LEU A 261 6.69 19.03 19.04
CA LEU A 261 6.83 20.28 18.27
C LEU A 261 7.42 20.02 16.89
N PHE A 262 8.42 19.17 16.79
CA PHE A 262 8.99 18.78 15.50
C PHE A 262 7.97 18.01 14.65
N THR A 263 7.20 17.10 15.25
CA THR A 263 6.12 16.38 14.58
C THR A 263 5.10 17.35 13.98
N GLN A 264 4.67 18.36 14.74
CA GLN A 264 3.76 19.38 14.24
C GLN A 264 4.36 20.24 13.12
N PHE A 265 5.67 20.55 13.20
CA PHE A 265 6.35 21.25 12.12
C PHE A 265 6.28 20.47 10.80
N LEU A 266 6.40 19.15 10.84
CA LEU A 266 6.26 18.29 9.66
C LEU A 266 4.83 18.28 9.07
N LEU A 267 3.83 18.71 9.83
CA LEU A 267 2.45 18.85 9.38
C LEU A 267 2.13 20.26 8.83
N THR A 268 3.08 21.19 8.86
CA THR A 268 2.86 22.53 8.27
C THR A 268 2.62 22.44 6.76
N ASN A 269 1.86 23.38 6.21
CA ASN A 269 1.60 23.41 4.77
C ASN A 269 2.91 23.43 3.96
N GLU A 270 3.91 24.21 4.41
CA GLU A 270 5.21 24.29 3.75
C GLU A 270 5.87 22.90 3.59
N VAL A 271 5.94 22.13 4.67
CA VAL A 271 6.57 20.79 4.62
C VAL A 271 5.71 19.81 3.85
N GLN A 272 4.41 19.80 4.09
CA GLN A 272 3.47 18.87 3.44
C GLN A 272 3.47 19.06 1.91
N ILE A 273 3.43 20.31 1.43
CA ILE A 273 3.42 20.61 0.00
C ILE A 273 4.78 20.30 -0.62
N ALA A 274 5.88 20.75 -0.01
CA ALA A 274 7.21 20.52 -0.54
C ALA A 274 7.53 19.02 -0.68
N TYR A 275 7.17 18.21 0.31
CA TYR A 275 7.41 16.77 0.25
C TYR A 275 6.50 16.07 -0.76
N SER A 276 5.22 16.45 -0.83
CA SER A 276 4.26 15.86 -1.78
C SER A 276 4.62 16.12 -3.25
N GLN A 277 5.43 17.14 -3.54
CA GLN A 277 5.96 17.39 -4.89
C GLN A 277 7.13 16.49 -5.28
N THR A 278 7.75 15.81 -4.32
CA THR A 278 8.90 14.91 -4.60
C THR A 278 8.48 13.50 -4.99
N GLU A 279 7.33 13.05 -4.49
CA GLU A 279 6.84 11.69 -4.60
C GLU A 279 5.33 11.69 -4.91
N GLY A 280 4.74 10.53 -5.13
CA GLY A 280 3.28 10.36 -5.32
C GLY A 280 2.46 10.35 -4.04
N TYR A 281 3.00 10.84 -2.91
CA TYR A 281 2.25 11.06 -1.69
C TYR A 281 1.35 12.29 -1.78
N VAL A 282 0.29 12.31 -0.97
CA VAL A 282 -0.57 13.48 -0.81
C VAL A 282 -0.41 14.09 0.58
N PRO A 283 -0.62 15.42 0.73
CA PRO A 283 -0.67 16.07 2.03
C PRO A 283 -1.79 15.49 2.89
N VAL A 284 -1.57 15.42 4.21
CA VAL A 284 -2.54 14.84 5.15
C VAL A 284 -3.53 15.85 5.72
N THR A 285 -3.41 17.13 5.37
CA THR A 285 -4.28 18.22 5.84
C THR A 285 -5.09 18.82 4.71
N SER A 286 -6.35 19.16 4.98
CA SER A 286 -7.23 19.83 4.03
C SER A 286 -6.68 21.20 3.60
N THR A 287 -6.03 21.91 4.50
CA THR A 287 -5.43 23.23 4.23
C THR A 287 -4.30 23.12 3.21
N ALA A 288 -3.41 22.14 3.35
CA ALA A 288 -2.34 21.91 2.38
C ALA A 288 -2.90 21.43 1.04
N GLN A 289 -3.83 20.48 1.04
CA GLN A 289 -4.47 19.98 -0.18
C GLN A 289 -5.16 21.08 -0.98
N ASN A 290 -5.85 22.00 -0.30
CA ASN A 290 -6.61 23.09 -0.95
C ASN A 290 -5.79 24.38 -1.11
N SER A 291 -4.50 24.40 -0.78
CA SER A 291 -3.66 25.57 -0.97
C SER A 291 -3.49 25.91 -2.44
N ALA A 292 -3.37 27.20 -2.74
CA ALA A 292 -3.15 27.67 -4.14
C ALA A 292 -1.86 27.07 -4.74
N GLU A 293 -0.82 26.90 -3.92
CA GLU A 293 0.47 26.32 -4.34
C GLU A 293 0.33 24.84 -4.74
N TYR A 294 -0.35 24.03 -3.92
CA TYR A 294 -0.52 22.61 -4.26
C TYR A 294 -1.47 22.41 -5.44
N GLN A 295 -2.53 23.22 -5.55
CA GLN A 295 -3.45 23.18 -6.68
C GLN A 295 -2.78 23.63 -7.98
N ASP A 296 -1.90 24.64 -7.94
CA ASP A 296 -1.06 25.04 -9.08
C ASP A 296 -0.18 23.86 -9.53
N TYR A 297 0.54 23.24 -8.58
CA TYR A 297 1.34 22.03 -8.85
C TYR A 297 0.54 20.94 -9.56
N LEU A 298 -0.63 20.57 -9.01
CA LEU A 298 -1.48 19.54 -9.62
C LEU A 298 -1.95 19.93 -11.04
N SER A 299 -2.16 21.22 -11.31
CA SER A 299 -2.65 21.70 -12.61
C SER A 299 -1.60 21.63 -13.73
N ARG A 300 -0.34 21.41 -13.37
CA ARG A 300 0.81 21.47 -14.28
C ARG A 300 1.33 20.09 -14.72
N ALA A 301 0.52 19.03 -14.53
CA ALA A 301 0.87 17.69 -14.95
C ALA A 301 1.32 17.64 -16.41
N GLY A 302 2.49 17.03 -16.67
CA GLY A 302 3.05 16.89 -18.01
C GLY A 302 3.81 18.12 -18.54
N GLU A 303 4.00 19.19 -17.74
CA GLU A 303 4.83 20.33 -18.18
C GLU A 303 6.32 19.97 -18.30
N ASP A 304 6.78 19.00 -17.52
CA ASP A 304 8.12 18.40 -17.62
C ASP A 304 8.09 16.96 -17.09
N SER A 305 9.17 16.23 -17.29
CA SER A 305 9.34 14.86 -16.82
C SER A 305 10.07 14.74 -15.47
N ASP A 306 10.14 15.79 -14.68
CA ASP A 306 10.78 15.84 -13.36
C ASP A 306 9.79 16.35 -12.31
N THR A 307 9.69 17.67 -12.11
CA THR A 307 8.83 18.27 -11.10
C THR A 307 7.35 18.01 -11.38
N TYR A 308 6.95 18.16 -12.64
CA TYR A 308 5.55 18.04 -13.07
C TYR A 308 5.29 16.76 -13.87
N TYR A 309 6.05 15.70 -13.56
CA TYR A 309 5.84 14.40 -14.20
C TYR A 309 4.38 13.95 -14.04
N ASP A 310 3.72 13.72 -15.16
CA ASP A 310 2.28 13.49 -15.24
C ASP A 310 1.84 12.26 -14.45
N VAL A 311 2.53 11.13 -14.61
CA VAL A 311 2.20 9.88 -13.90
C VAL A 311 2.26 10.06 -12.37
N LYS A 312 3.22 10.83 -11.85
CA LYS A 312 3.32 11.17 -10.43
C LYS A 312 2.11 12.01 -9.97
N ILE A 313 1.75 13.03 -10.74
CA ILE A 313 0.62 13.91 -10.40
C ILE A 313 -0.71 13.17 -10.52
N GLU A 314 -0.88 12.35 -11.55
CA GLU A 314 -2.08 11.52 -11.72
C GLU A 314 -2.23 10.50 -10.58
N ALA A 315 -1.14 9.89 -10.12
CA ALA A 315 -1.15 9.00 -8.95
C ALA A 315 -1.56 9.75 -7.67
N ALA A 316 -1.11 10.99 -7.46
CA ALA A 316 -1.56 11.82 -6.34
C ALA A 316 -3.04 12.16 -6.45
N ARG A 317 -3.51 12.61 -7.63
CA ARG A 317 -4.92 12.90 -7.90
C ARG A 317 -5.82 11.69 -7.66
N LEU A 318 -5.37 10.51 -8.04
CA LEU A 318 -6.12 9.26 -7.82
C LEU A 318 -6.52 9.12 -6.36
N LEU A 319 -5.61 9.32 -5.41
CA LEU A 319 -5.93 9.26 -3.99
C LEU A 319 -6.80 10.44 -3.55
N LEU A 320 -6.51 11.66 -3.99
CA LEU A 320 -7.28 12.87 -3.62
C LEU A 320 -8.76 12.72 -4.03
N ASP A 321 -9.01 12.19 -5.23
CA ASP A 321 -10.35 12.00 -5.79
C ASP A 321 -11.08 10.79 -5.18
N ASN A 322 -10.36 9.87 -4.54
CA ASN A 322 -10.89 8.63 -4.00
C ASN A 322 -10.70 8.49 -2.47
N THR A 323 -10.37 9.55 -1.75
CA THR A 323 -10.13 9.48 -0.31
C THR A 323 -11.30 8.83 0.45
N GLU A 324 -12.53 9.09 0.06
CA GLU A 324 -13.73 8.49 0.69
C GLU A 324 -13.93 7.01 0.36
N ASN A 325 -13.30 6.51 -0.69
CA ASN A 325 -13.32 5.10 -1.07
C ASN A 325 -12.18 4.29 -0.41
N THR A 326 -11.36 4.95 0.40
CA THR A 326 -10.25 4.28 1.09
C THR A 326 -10.71 3.57 2.35
N PHE A 327 -10.01 2.51 2.71
CA PHE A 327 -10.17 1.80 3.96
C PHE A 327 -8.82 1.55 4.63
N VAL A 328 -8.85 1.25 5.91
CA VAL A 328 -7.70 0.81 6.70
C VAL A 328 -7.98 -0.57 7.28
N THR A 329 -6.93 -1.34 7.54
CA THR A 329 -7.06 -2.64 8.21
C THR A 329 -7.14 -2.46 9.73
N PRO A 330 -7.81 -3.37 10.45
CA PRO A 330 -7.76 -3.40 11.91
C PRO A 330 -6.32 -3.44 12.43
N VAL A 331 -6.04 -2.61 13.44
CA VAL A 331 -4.72 -2.48 14.07
C VAL A 331 -4.76 -3.10 15.46
N PHE A 332 -3.97 -4.17 15.67
CA PHE A 332 -3.91 -4.93 16.92
C PHE A 332 -2.53 -5.56 17.11
N ASN A 333 -2.28 -6.14 18.28
CA ASN A 333 -1.04 -6.87 18.51
C ASN A 333 -1.02 -8.16 17.67
N GLY A 334 -0.14 -8.22 16.68
CA GLY A 334 -0.05 -9.29 15.67
C GLY A 334 -0.59 -8.93 14.30
N SER A 335 -1.10 -7.70 14.08
CA SER A 335 -1.60 -7.27 12.76
C SER A 335 -0.50 -7.25 11.70
N THR A 336 0.76 -6.92 12.05
CA THR A 336 1.91 -7.06 11.14
C THR A 336 2.10 -8.52 10.69
N SER A 337 2.07 -9.46 11.64
CA SER A 337 2.20 -10.89 11.34
C SER A 337 1.06 -11.41 10.46
N LEU A 338 -0.15 -10.90 10.64
CA LEU A 338 -1.27 -11.24 9.78
C LEU A 338 -1.09 -10.71 8.35
N ARG A 339 -0.53 -9.51 8.19
CA ARG A 339 -0.18 -8.98 6.87
C ARG A 339 0.85 -9.85 6.16
N ASP A 340 1.91 -10.24 6.87
CA ASP A 340 2.93 -11.14 6.33
C ASP A 340 2.29 -12.46 5.87
N ALA A 341 1.44 -13.06 6.68
CA ALA A 341 0.70 -14.27 6.32
C ALA A 341 -0.20 -14.07 5.09
N ALA A 342 -0.92 -12.95 5.00
CA ALA A 342 -1.78 -12.65 3.86
C ALA A 342 -0.99 -12.59 2.54
N GLY A 343 0.17 -11.97 2.54
CA GLY A 343 1.08 -11.92 1.40
C GLY A 343 1.66 -13.29 1.05
N GLU A 344 2.10 -14.03 2.06
CA GLU A 344 2.70 -15.34 1.87
C GLU A 344 1.71 -16.39 1.33
N LEU A 345 0.41 -16.27 1.60
CA LEU A 345 -0.60 -17.12 0.98
C LEU A 345 -0.52 -17.06 -0.55
N ILE A 346 -0.49 -15.85 -1.12
CA ILE A 346 -0.37 -15.64 -2.58
C ILE A 346 1.00 -16.12 -3.07
N GLU A 347 2.08 -15.78 -2.36
CA GLU A 347 3.42 -16.12 -2.78
C GLU A 347 3.69 -17.63 -2.81
N GLU A 348 3.24 -18.36 -1.79
CA GLU A 348 3.47 -19.82 -1.74
C GLU A 348 2.59 -20.56 -2.77
N VAL A 349 1.34 -20.13 -2.98
CA VAL A 349 0.51 -20.67 -4.07
C VAL A 349 1.14 -20.42 -5.44
N THR A 350 1.60 -19.19 -5.70
CA THR A 350 2.29 -18.83 -6.95
C THR A 350 3.55 -19.68 -7.15
N LYS A 351 4.35 -19.86 -6.12
CA LYS A 351 5.59 -20.64 -6.14
C LYS A 351 5.33 -22.13 -6.39
N SER A 352 4.36 -22.72 -5.68
CA SER A 352 4.00 -24.14 -5.85
C SER A 352 3.43 -24.40 -7.24
N THR A 353 2.56 -23.52 -7.74
CA THR A 353 2.03 -23.62 -9.10
C THR A 353 3.13 -23.57 -10.15
N ARG A 354 4.08 -22.66 -10.04
CA ARG A 354 5.24 -22.57 -10.96
C ARG A 354 6.17 -23.79 -10.90
N ARG A 355 6.12 -24.55 -9.81
CA ARG A 355 6.83 -25.83 -9.66
C ARG A 355 6.02 -27.02 -10.14
N HIS A 356 4.81 -26.78 -10.67
CA HIS A 356 3.85 -27.82 -11.07
C HIS A 356 3.42 -28.73 -9.92
N GLU A 357 3.42 -28.20 -8.69
CA GLU A 357 2.84 -28.86 -7.53
C GLU A 357 1.31 -28.71 -7.56
N THR A 358 0.60 -29.69 -7.04
CA THR A 358 -0.88 -29.64 -7.01
C THR A 358 -1.32 -28.69 -5.92
N VAL A 359 -2.11 -27.68 -6.30
CA VAL A 359 -2.81 -26.77 -5.37
C VAL A 359 -4.26 -27.21 -5.30
N ASP A 360 -4.59 -27.98 -4.27
CA ASP A 360 -5.92 -28.49 -3.98
C ASP A 360 -6.35 -28.16 -2.53
N ASP A 361 -7.53 -28.61 -2.11
CA ASP A 361 -8.06 -28.33 -0.77
C ASP A 361 -7.08 -28.77 0.33
N ALA A 362 -6.45 -29.95 0.17
CA ALA A 362 -5.50 -30.45 1.17
C ALA A 362 -4.24 -29.58 1.25
N TYR A 363 -3.75 -29.08 0.10
CA TYR A 363 -2.65 -28.12 0.06
C TYR A 363 -3.03 -26.81 0.76
N ILE A 364 -4.22 -26.26 0.48
CA ILE A 364 -4.67 -25.00 1.08
C ILE A 364 -4.87 -25.17 2.60
N GLU A 365 -5.47 -26.25 3.07
CA GLU A 365 -5.62 -26.53 4.52
C GLU A 365 -4.25 -26.59 5.21
N GLN A 366 -3.29 -27.31 4.63
CA GLN A 366 -1.92 -27.35 5.14
C GLN A 366 -1.26 -25.97 5.15
N LEU A 367 -1.42 -25.19 4.08
CA LEU A 367 -0.87 -23.83 3.99
C LEU A 367 -1.45 -22.93 5.10
N TYR A 368 -2.75 -23.03 5.41
CA TYR A 368 -3.37 -22.27 6.50
C TYR A 368 -2.79 -22.63 7.88
N GLU A 369 -2.57 -23.93 8.13
CA GLU A 369 -1.94 -24.40 9.36
C GLU A 369 -0.49 -23.89 9.48
N GLU A 370 0.28 -23.96 8.38
CA GLU A 370 1.65 -23.47 8.32
C GLU A 370 1.73 -21.96 8.57
N GLN A 371 0.89 -21.16 7.92
CA GLN A 371 0.86 -19.71 8.12
C GLN A 371 0.42 -19.34 9.55
N THR A 372 -0.57 -20.04 10.10
CA THR A 372 -1.00 -19.84 11.47
C THR A 372 0.14 -20.08 12.47
N SER A 373 0.92 -21.13 12.25
CA SER A 373 2.05 -21.49 13.12
C SER A 373 3.24 -20.55 12.93
N LEU A 374 3.61 -20.28 11.68
CA LEU A 374 4.79 -19.47 11.35
C LEU A 374 4.67 -18.03 11.87
N HIS A 375 3.48 -17.46 11.75
CA HIS A 375 3.20 -16.07 12.11
C HIS A 375 2.55 -15.93 13.50
N HIS A 376 2.49 -17.00 14.29
CA HIS A 376 1.92 -16.99 15.65
C HIS A 376 0.51 -16.41 15.73
N LEU A 377 -0.33 -16.68 14.72
CA LEU A 377 -1.66 -16.08 14.62
C LEU A 377 -2.65 -16.54 15.70
N ASN A 378 -2.28 -17.55 16.48
CA ASN A 378 -3.02 -17.97 17.67
C ASN A 378 -2.75 -17.08 18.91
N GLU A 379 -1.75 -16.20 18.84
CA GLU A 379 -1.27 -15.36 19.95
C GLU A 379 -1.65 -13.88 19.77
N THR A 380 -2.51 -13.57 18.82
CA THR A 380 -2.98 -12.20 18.55
C THR A 380 -3.89 -11.71 19.68
N SER A 381 -3.89 -10.40 19.91
CA SER A 381 -4.71 -9.77 20.95
C SER A 381 -5.02 -8.31 20.62
N ALA A 382 -6.06 -7.76 21.23
CA ALA A 382 -6.34 -6.34 21.15
C ALA A 382 -5.13 -5.52 21.62
N SER A 383 -4.83 -4.41 20.95
CA SER A 383 -3.73 -3.51 21.34
C SER A 383 -3.89 -3.01 22.76
N GLY A 384 -2.80 -3.10 23.53
CA GLY A 384 -2.75 -2.67 24.94
C GLY A 384 -3.36 -3.66 25.93
N SER A 385 -3.77 -4.86 25.51
CA SER A 385 -4.47 -5.82 26.37
C SER A 385 -3.60 -6.90 27.03
N GLY A 386 -2.30 -6.99 26.76
CA GLY A 386 -1.48 -8.02 27.37
C GLY A 386 0.02 -7.82 27.20
N LYS A 387 0.75 -8.14 28.26
CA LYS A 387 2.20 -8.38 28.18
C LYS A 387 2.39 -9.72 27.51
N THR A 388 3.14 -9.77 26.44
CA THR A 388 3.67 -11.03 25.93
C THR A 388 4.61 -11.57 26.99
N ASP A 389 4.30 -12.70 27.60
CA ASP A 389 5.23 -13.40 28.50
C ASP A 389 6.35 -14.01 27.65
N LEU A 390 7.44 -13.29 27.56
CA LEU A 390 8.62 -13.74 26.82
C LEU A 390 9.36 -14.89 27.52
N GLY A 391 8.84 -15.36 28.65
CA GLY A 391 9.50 -16.35 29.48
C GLY A 391 10.77 -15.80 30.17
N PRO A 392 11.46 -16.61 30.95
CA PRO A 392 12.70 -16.19 31.57
C PRO A 392 13.79 -15.97 30.51
N LEU A 393 14.48 -14.84 30.60
CA LEU A 393 15.64 -14.59 29.74
C LEU A 393 16.66 -15.73 29.89
N PRO A 394 17.27 -16.19 28.80
CA PRO A 394 18.33 -17.20 28.94
C PRO A 394 19.46 -16.63 29.80
N VAL A 395 19.78 -17.36 30.84
CA VAL A 395 20.92 -17.03 31.73
C VAL A 395 22.19 -17.36 30.94
N THR A 396 22.92 -16.31 30.54
CA THR A 396 24.23 -16.48 29.89
C THR A 396 25.29 -16.88 30.90
#